data_39c7b06d0a1380da2739c170aaa158db
#
_entry.id   39c7b06d0a1380da2739c170aaa158db
#
_cell.length_a   1.000
_cell.length_b   1.000
_cell.length_c   1.000
_cell.angle_alpha   90.00
_cell.angle_beta   90.00
_cell.angle_gamma   90.00
#
_symmetry.space_group_name_H-M   'P 1'
#
loop_
_entity.id
_entity.type
_entity.pdbx_description
1 polymer ?
#
loop_
_entity_poly.entity_id
_entity_poly.type
_entity_poly.pdbx_seq_one_letter_code
_entity_poly.pdbx_strand_id
1 'polypeptide(L)'
;MTYDETVEYLFNCAPPFQQVGGAAYKEGLANTIAIDNHLGNPHRKFRTIHVAGTNGKGSSSHTLAAILQEAGYKVGLYTSPHLIDFRERIRVNGTPASKQFVIDFVEREKTFFEPLSPSFFELTTAMAFTYFAQQEVDVAIIEVGLCGRLDCTNIIAPDICIITNISLDHTQFLGNTEAEIAAEKAGIIKSGIPVIIGEATPETRKVFTEKAAKEGAPIIFAQDKKVLLAATPTQHGIRYTTADYGIFQGELGGEYQANNTNTILTALRELSKKNYNITTDNVHKGFANVCNLTGLMGRWQKIGENPRTVCDAGHNIGGIKYVAQQLARQDCDTLRIVFGMVSDKDISAVLAMMPRNATYYFTQANIKRAMPADNLRQKAAEYNLHGNSYPTVGAALQAAQEEASPNDFIFIGGSCFVVADLLSFIAPHKEE
;
A
#
# COMPACT_ATOMS: atom_id res chain seq x y z
N MET A 1 -11.69 28.25 1.14
CA MET A 1 -12.35 27.04 0.63
C MET A 1 -12.73 26.13 1.79
N THR A 2 -13.81 25.35 1.68
CA THR A 2 -14.07 24.22 2.57
C THR A 2 -13.06 23.10 2.30
N TYR A 3 -13.01 22.08 3.16
CA TYR A 3 -12.12 20.93 2.92
C TYR A 3 -12.48 20.18 1.62
N ASP A 4 -13.76 19.96 1.38
CA ASP A 4 -14.23 19.23 0.20
C ASP A 4 -13.94 20.01 -1.10
N GLU A 5 -14.17 21.32 -1.09
CA GLU A 5 -13.77 22.20 -2.20
C GLU A 5 -12.26 22.19 -2.43
N THR A 6 -11.46 22.09 -1.36
CA THR A 6 -10.00 22.04 -1.46
C THR A 6 -9.52 20.72 -2.06
N VAL A 7 -10.12 19.60 -1.65
CA VAL A 7 -9.81 18.27 -2.21
C VAL A 7 -10.27 18.18 -3.66
N GLU A 8 -11.46 18.71 -3.98
CA GLU A 8 -11.94 18.79 -5.37
C GLU A 8 -11.01 19.65 -6.23
N TYR A 9 -10.57 20.80 -5.72
CA TYR A 9 -9.60 21.65 -6.40
C TYR A 9 -8.29 20.89 -6.69
N LEU A 10 -7.72 20.16 -5.72
CA LEU A 10 -6.53 19.33 -5.90
C LEU A 10 -6.72 18.26 -6.99
N PHE A 11 -7.89 17.64 -7.04
CA PHE A 11 -8.21 16.64 -8.06
C PHE A 11 -8.41 17.24 -9.45
N ASN A 12 -8.91 18.48 -9.54
CA ASN A 12 -9.15 19.15 -10.81
C ASN A 12 -7.88 19.82 -11.37
N CYS A 13 -7.08 20.48 -10.53
CA CYS A 13 -5.85 21.13 -10.99
C CYS A 13 -4.72 20.12 -11.30
N ALA A 14 -4.73 18.99 -10.65
CA ALA A 14 -3.74 17.92 -10.80
C ALA A 14 -4.41 16.54 -10.69
N PRO A 15 -5.12 16.05 -11.73
CA PRO A 15 -5.86 14.81 -11.65
C PRO A 15 -4.97 13.62 -11.21
N PRO A 16 -5.38 12.87 -10.17
CA PRO A 16 -4.57 11.78 -9.65
C PRO A 16 -4.55 10.58 -10.62
N PHE A 17 -3.46 9.81 -10.58
CA PHE A 17 -3.32 8.57 -11.35
C PHE A 17 -4.52 7.62 -11.19
N GLN A 18 -5.12 7.59 -10.02
CA GLN A 18 -6.32 6.80 -9.73
C GLN A 18 -7.51 7.12 -10.64
N GLN A 19 -7.65 8.41 -11.06
CA GLN A 19 -8.76 8.85 -11.90
C GLN A 19 -8.46 8.78 -13.40
N VAL A 20 -7.25 9.20 -13.81
CA VAL A 20 -6.91 9.38 -15.23
C VAL A 20 -5.82 8.42 -15.73
N GLY A 21 -5.35 7.52 -14.87
CA GLY A 21 -4.30 6.56 -15.26
C GLY A 21 -3.01 7.25 -15.68
N GLY A 22 -2.43 6.78 -16.79
CA GLY A 22 -1.15 7.23 -17.29
C GLY A 22 -1.01 8.71 -17.59
N ALA A 23 -2.10 9.38 -17.92
CA ALA A 23 -2.07 10.81 -18.22
C ALA A 23 -1.66 11.70 -17.01
N ALA A 24 -1.75 11.16 -15.78
CA ALA A 24 -1.31 11.86 -14.57
C ALA A 24 0.21 11.82 -14.36
N TYR A 25 0.94 10.94 -15.07
CA TYR A 25 2.39 10.79 -14.88
C TYR A 25 3.15 11.93 -15.56
N LYS A 26 4.01 12.59 -14.79
CA LYS A 26 4.97 13.58 -15.29
C LYS A 26 6.38 13.09 -15.03
N GLU A 27 7.18 13.05 -16.06
CA GLU A 27 8.56 12.58 -15.97
C GLU A 27 9.47 13.67 -15.38
N GLY A 28 10.30 13.27 -14.42
CA GLY A 28 11.32 14.12 -13.83
C GLY A 28 10.97 14.63 -12.44
N LEU A 29 11.97 15.25 -11.79
CA LEU A 29 11.89 15.78 -10.43
C LEU A 29 11.96 17.31 -10.36
N ALA A 30 11.95 17.99 -11.51
CA ALA A 30 12.17 19.44 -11.56
C ALA A 30 11.12 20.21 -10.75
N ASN A 31 9.85 19.91 -10.94
CA ASN A 31 8.76 20.53 -10.17
C ASN A 31 8.85 20.18 -8.69
N THR A 32 9.08 18.90 -8.37
CA THR A 32 9.25 18.45 -6.97
C THR A 32 10.35 19.25 -6.27
N ILE A 33 11.51 19.39 -6.91
CA ILE A 33 12.65 20.16 -6.35
C ILE A 33 12.30 21.64 -6.23
N ALA A 34 11.63 22.23 -7.22
CA ALA A 34 11.24 23.63 -7.20
C ALA A 34 10.27 23.93 -6.05
N ILE A 35 9.25 23.07 -5.87
CA ILE A 35 8.26 23.20 -4.79
C ILE A 35 8.93 23.00 -3.43
N ASP A 36 9.77 21.98 -3.29
CA ASP A 36 10.47 21.69 -2.04
C ASP A 36 11.43 22.82 -1.62
N ASN A 37 12.17 23.41 -2.59
CA ASN A 37 13.01 24.57 -2.35
C ASN A 37 12.19 25.79 -1.90
N HIS A 38 11.07 26.07 -2.56
CA HIS A 38 10.14 27.15 -2.18
C HIS A 38 9.65 27.01 -0.74
N LEU A 39 9.35 25.77 -0.33
CA LEU A 39 8.91 25.44 1.04
C LEU A 39 10.07 25.38 2.07
N GLY A 40 11.30 25.70 1.67
CA GLY A 40 12.46 25.71 2.56
C GLY A 40 13.03 24.33 2.87
N ASN A 41 12.93 23.40 1.92
CA ASN A 41 13.48 22.04 1.99
C ASN A 41 12.97 21.24 3.22
N PRO A 42 11.66 21.11 3.42
CA PRO A 42 11.09 20.47 4.61
C PRO A 42 11.56 19.01 4.78
N HIS A 43 11.85 18.28 3.68
CA HIS A 43 12.34 16.91 3.71
C HIS A 43 13.65 16.70 4.49
N ARG A 44 14.40 17.79 4.77
CA ARG A 44 15.68 17.74 5.50
C ARG A 44 15.53 17.90 7.02
N LYS A 45 14.31 18.14 7.51
CA LYS A 45 14.08 18.46 8.93
C LYS A 45 13.81 17.25 9.80
N PHE A 46 13.74 16.05 9.24
CA PHE A 46 13.46 14.79 9.94
C PHE A 46 14.20 13.62 9.28
N ARG A 47 14.37 12.55 10.02
CA ARG A 47 14.95 11.30 9.48
C ARG A 47 13.91 10.60 8.59
N THR A 48 14.39 9.79 7.63
CA THR A 48 13.47 9.09 6.71
C THR A 48 13.84 7.62 6.52
N ILE A 49 12.81 6.79 6.26
CA ILE A 49 12.91 5.41 5.79
C ILE A 49 12.16 5.36 4.47
N HIS A 50 12.80 4.94 3.39
CA HIS A 50 12.22 4.97 2.05
C HIS A 50 11.79 3.57 1.63
N VAL A 51 10.51 3.38 1.26
CA VAL A 51 9.92 2.07 0.98
C VAL A 51 9.38 2.03 -0.44
N ALA A 52 10.02 1.22 -1.30
CA ALA A 52 9.57 0.90 -2.65
C ALA A 52 9.16 -0.57 -2.77
N GLY A 53 8.67 -0.96 -3.94
CA GLY A 53 8.27 -2.32 -4.29
C GLY A 53 7.02 -2.35 -5.15
N THR A 54 6.62 -3.51 -5.62
CA THR A 54 5.33 -3.67 -6.31
C THR A 54 4.22 -3.87 -5.28
N ASN A 55 4.28 -4.93 -4.50
CA ASN A 55 3.33 -5.25 -3.44
C ASN A 55 3.99 -5.14 -2.06
N GLY A 56 3.19 -5.01 -0.99
CA GLY A 56 3.68 -5.00 0.38
C GLY A 56 4.20 -3.66 0.91
N LYS A 57 4.40 -2.62 0.06
CA LYS A 57 4.87 -1.30 0.49
C LYS A 57 4.07 -0.74 1.67
N GLY A 58 2.76 -0.57 1.49
CA GLY A 58 1.87 -0.01 2.51
C GLY A 58 1.88 -0.82 3.80
N SER A 59 1.75 -2.17 3.71
CA SER A 59 1.82 -3.03 4.91
C SER A 59 3.16 -2.87 5.64
N SER A 60 4.28 -2.86 4.91
CA SER A 60 5.61 -2.68 5.51
C SER A 60 5.78 -1.30 6.13
N SER A 61 5.31 -0.25 5.45
CA SER A 61 5.37 1.13 5.95
C SER A 61 4.55 1.31 7.23
N HIS A 62 3.33 0.81 7.26
CA HIS A 62 2.46 0.88 8.44
C HIS A 62 3.00 0.06 9.61
N THR A 63 3.51 -1.16 9.36
CA THR A 63 4.08 -1.99 10.43
C THR A 63 5.34 -1.36 11.02
N LEU A 64 6.24 -0.81 10.18
CA LEU A 64 7.40 -0.06 10.66
C LEU A 64 6.98 1.17 11.47
N ALA A 65 5.97 1.92 10.99
CA ALA A 65 5.45 3.06 11.72
C ALA A 65 4.89 2.67 13.10
N ALA A 66 4.13 1.57 13.18
CA ALA A 66 3.60 1.05 14.44
C ALA A 66 4.71 0.67 15.43
N ILE A 67 5.75 -0.03 14.96
CA ILE A 67 6.90 -0.42 15.79
C ILE A 67 7.65 0.81 16.32
N LEU A 68 7.88 1.81 15.47
CA LEU A 68 8.60 3.03 15.86
C LEU A 68 7.76 3.91 16.80
N GLN A 69 6.43 3.94 16.65
CA GLN A 69 5.54 4.59 17.62
C GLN A 69 5.63 3.90 18.99
N GLU A 70 5.59 2.56 19.03
CA GLU A 70 5.78 1.81 20.27
C GLU A 70 7.18 2.00 20.89
N ALA A 71 8.18 2.32 20.07
CA ALA A 71 9.52 2.68 20.55
C ALA A 71 9.63 4.15 21.04
N GLY A 72 8.51 4.90 21.01
CA GLY A 72 8.43 6.26 21.54
C GLY A 72 8.80 7.36 20.55
N TYR A 73 9.02 7.05 19.27
CA TYR A 73 9.27 8.07 18.23
C TYR A 73 7.98 8.77 17.81
N LYS A 74 8.07 10.05 17.48
CA LYS A 74 7.02 10.76 16.76
C LYS A 74 7.17 10.46 15.27
N VAL A 75 6.26 9.66 14.74
CA VAL A 75 6.41 9.03 13.43
C VAL A 75 5.52 9.69 12.39
N GLY A 76 6.12 10.21 11.32
CA GLY A 76 5.43 10.56 10.08
C GLY A 76 5.22 9.31 9.21
N LEU A 77 4.08 9.22 8.55
CA LEU A 77 3.78 8.15 7.61
C LEU A 77 3.13 8.73 6.36
N TYR A 78 3.83 8.56 5.21
CA TYR A 78 3.34 8.94 3.89
C TYR A 78 3.09 7.70 3.06
N THR A 79 1.84 7.46 2.68
CA THR A 79 1.41 6.25 1.96
C THR A 79 0.44 6.58 0.84
N SER A 80 0.30 5.65 -0.13
CA SER A 80 -0.65 5.78 -1.25
C SER A 80 -1.08 4.42 -1.81
N PRO A 81 -2.28 4.34 -2.41
CA PRO A 81 -3.34 5.34 -2.41
C PRO A 81 -4.11 5.40 -1.09
N HIS A 82 -4.93 6.41 -0.89
CA HIS A 82 -5.96 6.42 0.16
C HIS A 82 -7.17 5.57 -0.27
N LEU A 83 -7.98 5.13 0.69
CA LEU A 83 -9.22 4.39 0.43
C LEU A 83 -10.45 5.28 0.56
N ILE A 84 -10.62 5.99 1.66
CA ILE A 84 -11.81 6.80 1.96
C ILE A 84 -11.50 8.30 1.95
N ASP A 85 -10.52 8.72 2.75
CA ASP A 85 -10.20 10.13 2.95
C ASP A 85 -8.80 10.47 2.43
N PHE A 86 -8.68 11.56 1.67
CA PHE A 86 -7.40 12.05 1.14
C PHE A 86 -6.29 12.10 2.21
N ARG A 87 -6.62 12.50 3.45
CA ARG A 87 -5.68 12.67 4.56
C ARG A 87 -5.07 11.38 5.08
N GLU A 88 -5.59 10.21 4.67
CA GLU A 88 -4.98 8.90 4.96
C GLU A 88 -3.54 8.81 4.46
N ARG A 89 -3.23 9.59 3.41
CA ARG A 89 -1.89 9.65 2.82
C ARG A 89 -0.85 10.26 3.74
N ILE A 90 -1.25 11.09 4.69
CA ILE A 90 -0.36 11.91 5.53
C ILE A 90 -0.78 11.76 6.99
N ARG A 91 -0.03 11.00 7.75
CA ARG A 91 -0.34 10.72 9.17
C ARG A 91 0.86 11.03 10.05
N VAL A 92 0.58 11.46 11.27
CA VAL A 92 1.57 11.56 12.35
C VAL A 92 1.04 10.78 13.55
N ASN A 93 1.80 9.79 14.02
CA ASN A 93 1.37 8.85 15.06
C ASN A 93 -0.06 8.32 14.81
N GLY A 94 -0.31 7.84 13.56
CA GLY A 94 -1.58 7.30 13.13
C GLY A 94 -2.69 8.31 12.85
N THR A 95 -2.58 9.53 13.37
CA THR A 95 -3.57 10.59 13.16
C THR A 95 -3.38 11.24 11.79
N PRO A 96 -4.41 11.26 10.92
CA PRO A 96 -4.36 11.96 9.64
C PRO A 96 -4.12 13.48 9.83
N ALA A 97 -3.49 14.10 8.85
CA ALA A 97 -3.36 15.55 8.80
C ALA A 97 -4.73 16.23 8.98
N SER A 98 -4.77 17.38 9.66
CA SER A 98 -6.05 18.05 9.89
C SER A 98 -6.63 18.59 8.58
N LYS A 99 -7.97 18.66 8.50
CA LYS A 99 -8.66 19.31 7.35
C LYS A 99 -8.15 20.73 7.15
N GLN A 100 -7.97 21.48 8.25
CA GLN A 100 -7.49 22.84 8.21
C GLN A 100 -6.08 22.96 7.63
N PHE A 101 -5.17 22.06 7.98
CA PHE A 101 -3.83 22.06 7.39
C PHE A 101 -3.87 21.90 5.86
N VAL A 102 -4.74 21.02 5.33
CA VAL A 102 -4.88 20.80 3.89
C VAL A 102 -5.40 22.07 3.21
N ILE A 103 -6.41 22.73 3.80
CA ILE A 103 -6.96 24.00 3.31
C ILE A 103 -5.87 25.08 3.30
N ASP A 104 -5.22 25.30 4.43
CA ASP A 104 -4.23 26.36 4.60
C ASP A 104 -3.02 26.18 3.66
N PHE A 105 -2.58 24.91 3.46
CA PHE A 105 -1.49 24.60 2.54
C PHE A 105 -1.86 25.01 1.11
N VAL A 106 -3.02 24.59 0.64
CA VAL A 106 -3.45 24.89 -0.74
C VAL A 106 -3.68 26.41 -0.91
N GLU A 107 -4.37 27.06 0.01
CA GLU A 107 -4.63 28.50 -0.10
C GLU A 107 -3.36 29.34 -0.10
N ARG A 108 -2.38 28.97 0.70
CA ARG A 108 -1.11 29.67 0.80
C ARG A 108 -0.22 29.44 -0.41
N GLU A 109 -0.16 28.21 -0.93
CA GLU A 109 0.86 27.83 -1.92
C GLU A 109 0.35 27.80 -3.37
N LYS A 110 -0.98 27.85 -3.60
CA LYS A 110 -1.56 27.73 -4.95
C LYS A 110 -0.99 28.71 -5.97
N THR A 111 -0.72 29.94 -5.59
CA THR A 111 -0.15 30.96 -6.49
C THR A 111 1.26 30.58 -6.97
N PHE A 112 2.00 29.84 -6.16
CA PHE A 112 3.32 29.34 -6.54
C PHE A 112 3.25 28.10 -7.42
N PHE A 113 2.43 27.12 -7.07
CA PHE A 113 2.43 25.86 -7.78
C PHE A 113 1.59 25.82 -9.07
N GLU A 114 0.54 26.64 -9.19
CA GLU A 114 -0.29 26.65 -10.41
C GLU A 114 0.48 26.88 -11.70
N PRO A 115 1.43 27.85 -11.81
CA PRO A 115 2.25 28.02 -13.01
C PRO A 115 3.14 26.84 -13.36
N LEU A 116 3.52 26.02 -12.37
CA LEU A 116 4.31 24.82 -12.57
C LEU A 116 3.48 23.66 -13.12
N SER A 117 2.14 23.78 -13.05
CA SER A 117 1.20 22.71 -13.42
C SER A 117 1.60 21.36 -12.82
N PRO A 118 1.80 21.23 -11.49
CA PRO A 118 2.33 20.02 -10.88
C PRO A 118 1.37 18.83 -11.04
N SER A 119 1.91 17.62 -10.88
CA SER A 119 1.08 16.43 -10.72
C SER A 119 0.48 16.37 -9.31
N PHE A 120 -0.60 15.62 -9.16
CA PHE A 120 -1.21 15.36 -7.85
C PHE A 120 -0.21 14.79 -6.83
N PHE A 121 0.69 13.91 -7.29
CA PHE A 121 1.66 13.28 -6.40
C PHE A 121 2.77 14.25 -5.98
N GLU A 122 3.20 15.18 -6.85
CA GLU A 122 4.14 16.26 -6.49
C GLU A 122 3.55 17.14 -5.38
N LEU A 123 2.28 17.54 -5.50
CA LEU A 123 1.61 18.36 -4.48
C LEU A 123 1.44 17.61 -3.16
N THR A 124 1.00 16.36 -3.21
CA THR A 124 0.76 15.58 -1.98
C THR A 124 2.06 15.22 -1.27
N THR A 125 3.16 15.00 -2.00
CA THR A 125 4.50 14.79 -1.43
C THR A 125 5.00 16.04 -0.73
N ALA A 126 4.90 17.21 -1.37
CA ALA A 126 5.27 18.48 -0.77
C ALA A 126 4.45 18.81 0.48
N MET A 127 3.14 18.55 0.43
CA MET A 127 2.24 18.68 1.58
C MET A 127 2.66 17.76 2.74
N ALA A 128 2.98 16.49 2.46
CA ALA A 128 3.41 15.54 3.46
C ALA A 128 4.71 15.99 4.15
N PHE A 129 5.73 16.38 3.38
CA PHE A 129 7.01 16.82 3.95
C PHE A 129 6.85 18.11 4.76
N THR A 130 6.01 19.04 4.30
CA THR A 130 5.69 20.27 5.05
C THR A 130 5.01 19.93 6.37
N TYR A 131 4.01 19.03 6.36
CA TYR A 131 3.31 18.62 7.56
C TYR A 131 4.24 17.95 8.57
N PHE A 132 5.09 17.03 8.12
CA PHE A 132 6.04 16.34 9.00
C PHE A 132 7.04 17.30 9.62
N ALA A 133 7.56 18.26 8.85
CA ALA A 133 8.45 19.29 9.37
C ALA A 133 7.76 20.21 10.40
N GLN A 134 6.50 20.61 10.16
CA GLN A 134 5.71 21.42 11.11
C GLN A 134 5.35 20.65 12.39
N GLN A 135 5.15 19.34 12.25
CA GLN A 135 4.85 18.47 13.37
C GLN A 135 6.12 18.01 14.12
N GLU A 136 7.31 18.40 13.67
CA GLU A 136 8.59 18.02 14.28
C GLU A 136 8.69 16.50 14.50
N VAL A 137 8.42 15.72 13.43
CA VAL A 137 8.52 14.26 13.55
C VAL A 137 9.99 13.83 13.68
N ASP A 138 10.26 12.81 14.49
CA ASP A 138 11.60 12.25 14.64
C ASP A 138 12.03 11.50 13.38
N VAL A 139 11.09 10.74 12.81
CA VAL A 139 11.31 9.93 11.62
C VAL A 139 10.04 9.82 10.79
N ALA A 140 10.17 9.82 9.47
CA ALA A 140 9.06 9.57 8.56
C ALA A 140 9.32 8.32 7.70
N ILE A 141 8.32 7.44 7.61
CA ILE A 141 8.29 6.35 6.66
C ILE A 141 7.63 6.87 5.39
N ILE A 142 8.38 6.83 4.30
CA ILE A 142 7.98 7.39 3.01
C ILE A 142 7.79 6.26 2.01
N GLU A 143 6.55 6.00 1.63
CA GLU A 143 6.20 5.04 0.58
C GLU A 143 6.35 5.70 -0.80
N VAL A 144 7.07 5.04 -1.71
CA VAL A 144 7.14 5.38 -3.13
C VAL A 144 5.77 5.23 -3.79
N GLY A 145 5.36 6.22 -4.57
CA GLY A 145 4.06 6.20 -5.25
C GLY A 145 3.99 5.18 -6.38
N LEU A 146 4.86 5.31 -7.37
CA LEU A 146 4.79 4.49 -8.57
C LEU A 146 6.14 3.87 -8.98
N CYS A 147 7.09 4.68 -9.40
CA CYS A 147 8.35 4.24 -9.99
C CYS A 147 9.41 3.92 -8.91
N GLY A 148 10.28 4.83 -8.66
CA GLY A 148 11.40 4.84 -7.73
C GLY A 148 12.38 5.93 -8.14
N ARG A 149 13.09 5.74 -9.24
CA ARG A 149 14.11 6.69 -9.74
C ARG A 149 13.56 8.11 -9.93
N LEU A 150 12.41 8.25 -10.53
CA LEU A 150 11.75 9.54 -10.83
C LEU A 150 10.49 9.76 -9.96
N ASP A 151 10.36 9.01 -8.86
CA ASP A 151 9.28 9.26 -7.90
C ASP A 151 9.51 10.55 -7.12
N CYS A 152 8.46 11.34 -6.92
CA CYS A 152 8.54 12.62 -6.20
C CYS A 152 9.13 12.48 -4.79
N THR A 153 9.01 11.32 -4.17
CA THR A 153 9.61 11.05 -2.86
C THR A 153 11.13 10.89 -2.92
N ASN A 154 11.71 10.65 -4.11
CA ASN A 154 13.12 10.30 -4.25
C ASN A 154 14.12 11.46 -4.11
N ILE A 155 13.69 12.61 -3.60
CA ILE A 155 14.54 13.74 -3.20
C ILE A 155 15.15 13.58 -1.80
N ILE A 156 14.67 12.62 -1.01
CA ILE A 156 15.12 12.36 0.37
C ILE A 156 16.47 11.63 0.43
N ALA A 157 17.17 11.76 1.56
CA ALA A 157 18.35 10.97 1.93
C ALA A 157 18.01 10.10 3.14
N PRO A 158 17.49 8.86 2.94
CA PRO A 158 16.97 8.05 4.03
C PRO A 158 18.07 7.36 4.83
N ASP A 159 17.76 6.94 6.07
CA ASP A 159 18.65 6.11 6.88
C ASP A 159 18.81 4.70 6.29
N ILE A 160 17.73 4.16 5.74
CA ILE A 160 17.69 2.90 4.98
C ILE A 160 16.70 2.98 3.83
N CYS A 161 16.96 2.20 2.78
CA CYS A 161 16.03 1.94 1.70
C CYS A 161 15.48 0.52 1.81
N ILE A 162 14.20 0.33 1.47
CA ILE A 162 13.54 -0.99 1.45
C ILE A 162 12.87 -1.17 0.10
N ILE A 163 13.09 -2.31 -0.56
CA ILE A 163 12.37 -2.72 -1.76
C ILE A 163 11.70 -4.05 -1.44
N THR A 164 10.38 -4.07 -1.32
CA THR A 164 9.65 -5.25 -0.81
C THR A 164 9.70 -6.43 -1.76
N ASN A 165 9.27 -6.24 -2.99
CA ASN A 165 9.31 -7.23 -4.07
C ASN A 165 9.15 -6.57 -5.44
N ILE A 166 9.33 -7.37 -6.48
CA ILE A 166 9.04 -7.00 -7.87
C ILE A 166 8.02 -7.96 -8.44
N SER A 167 7.04 -7.43 -9.13
CA SER A 167 6.15 -8.19 -10.02
C SER A 167 5.62 -7.26 -11.11
N LEU A 168 5.06 -7.84 -12.18
CA LEU A 168 4.51 -7.07 -13.28
C LEU A 168 3.32 -6.23 -12.81
N ASP A 169 3.49 -4.93 -12.83
CA ASP A 169 2.45 -3.93 -12.62
C ASP A 169 2.89 -2.62 -13.28
N HIS A 170 1.93 -1.78 -13.68
CA HIS A 170 2.20 -0.49 -14.33
C HIS A 170 3.18 -0.58 -15.51
N THR A 171 3.09 -1.64 -16.30
CA THR A 171 4.04 -1.97 -17.37
C THR A 171 4.18 -0.88 -18.42
N GLN A 172 3.16 -0.08 -18.64
CA GLN A 172 3.18 1.09 -19.52
C GLN A 172 4.19 2.20 -19.10
N PHE A 173 4.71 2.17 -17.87
CA PHE A 173 5.67 3.16 -17.34
C PHE A 173 6.97 2.55 -16.85
N LEU A 174 6.90 1.33 -16.31
CA LEU A 174 8.02 0.70 -15.63
C LEU A 174 8.75 -0.31 -16.51
N GLY A 175 8.21 -0.61 -17.70
CA GLY A 175 8.72 -1.65 -18.59
C GLY A 175 7.92 -2.96 -18.50
N ASN A 176 8.22 -3.87 -19.43
CA ASN A 176 7.47 -5.11 -19.63
C ASN A 176 8.12 -6.34 -18.98
N THR A 177 9.26 -6.14 -18.31
CA THR A 177 10.01 -7.20 -17.62
C THR A 177 10.23 -6.86 -16.15
N GLU A 178 10.40 -7.88 -15.32
CA GLU A 178 10.75 -7.69 -13.92
C GLU A 178 12.10 -6.97 -13.74
N ALA A 179 13.05 -7.15 -14.66
CA ALA A 179 14.33 -6.45 -14.63
C ALA A 179 14.18 -4.94 -14.84
N GLU A 180 13.34 -4.52 -15.79
CA GLU A 180 13.08 -3.10 -16.06
C GLU A 180 12.38 -2.44 -14.85
N ILE A 181 11.36 -3.10 -14.30
CA ILE A 181 10.66 -2.65 -13.09
C ILE A 181 11.61 -2.57 -11.90
N ALA A 182 12.51 -3.57 -11.76
CA ALA A 182 13.53 -3.57 -10.71
C ALA A 182 14.52 -2.40 -10.88
N ALA A 183 14.93 -2.08 -12.11
CA ALA A 183 15.83 -0.96 -12.39
C ALA A 183 15.21 0.39 -11.99
N GLU A 184 13.93 0.62 -12.30
CA GLU A 184 13.22 1.83 -11.86
C GLU A 184 13.11 1.92 -10.35
N LYS A 185 12.74 0.82 -9.66
CA LYS A 185 12.63 0.80 -8.19
C LYS A 185 13.99 0.88 -7.51
N ALA A 186 15.04 0.31 -8.10
CA ALA A 186 16.42 0.45 -7.63
C ALA A 186 16.92 1.90 -7.64
N GLY A 187 16.22 2.82 -8.31
CA GLY A 187 16.51 4.24 -8.29
C GLY A 187 16.42 4.89 -6.90
N ILE A 188 15.78 4.24 -5.91
CA ILE A 188 15.81 4.72 -4.53
C ILE A 188 17.10 4.36 -3.77
N ILE A 189 17.94 3.48 -4.31
CA ILE A 189 19.24 3.11 -3.72
C ILE A 189 20.18 4.32 -3.80
N LYS A 190 20.64 4.80 -2.67
CA LYS A 190 21.46 6.00 -2.51
C LYS A 190 22.89 5.66 -2.10
N SER A 191 23.80 6.57 -2.40
CA SER A 191 25.23 6.40 -2.10
C SER A 191 25.48 6.10 -0.61
N GLY A 192 26.09 4.95 -0.32
CA GLY A 192 26.47 4.53 1.02
C GLY A 192 25.30 4.18 1.96
N ILE A 193 24.04 4.25 1.50
CA ILE A 193 22.86 3.97 2.33
C ILE A 193 22.46 2.49 2.20
N PRO A 194 22.28 1.77 3.32
CA PRO A 194 21.87 0.38 3.30
C PRO A 194 20.52 0.19 2.58
N VAL A 195 20.43 -0.83 1.73
CA VAL A 195 19.19 -1.25 1.09
C VAL A 195 18.82 -2.68 1.44
N ILE A 196 17.59 -2.86 1.87
CA ILE A 196 16.99 -4.17 2.15
C ILE A 196 16.09 -4.53 0.98
N ILE A 197 16.36 -5.70 0.36
CA ILE A 197 15.52 -6.29 -0.68
C ILE A 197 14.74 -7.43 -0.05
N GLY A 198 13.42 -7.36 -0.07
CA GLY A 198 12.55 -8.37 0.53
C GLY A 198 12.61 -9.68 -0.25
N GLU A 199 12.08 -9.67 -1.47
CA GLU A 199 12.08 -10.80 -2.38
C GLU A 199 12.77 -10.42 -3.69
N ALA A 200 13.60 -11.31 -4.23
CA ALA A 200 14.25 -11.13 -5.52
C ALA A 200 14.36 -12.46 -6.27
N THR A 201 14.03 -12.44 -7.56
CA THR A 201 14.36 -13.49 -8.51
C THR A 201 15.84 -13.39 -8.90
N PRO A 202 16.45 -14.43 -9.53
CA PRO A 202 17.82 -14.31 -10.03
C PRO A 202 18.04 -13.11 -10.94
N GLU A 203 17.05 -12.75 -11.76
CA GLU A 203 17.07 -11.63 -12.68
C GLU A 203 17.06 -10.28 -11.94
N THR A 204 16.11 -10.06 -11.06
CA THR A 204 16.00 -8.80 -10.30
C THR A 204 17.14 -8.64 -9.29
N ARG A 205 17.65 -9.73 -8.72
CA ARG A 205 18.83 -9.73 -7.84
C ARG A 205 20.06 -9.15 -8.53
N LYS A 206 20.30 -9.51 -9.80
CA LYS A 206 21.40 -8.95 -10.59
C LYS A 206 21.28 -7.43 -10.68
N VAL A 207 20.11 -6.92 -11.05
CA VAL A 207 19.82 -5.48 -11.17
C VAL A 207 20.12 -4.74 -9.86
N PHE A 208 19.60 -5.25 -8.74
CA PHE A 208 19.79 -4.63 -7.43
C PHE A 208 21.26 -4.65 -6.99
N THR A 209 21.97 -5.76 -7.24
CA THR A 209 23.38 -5.90 -6.88
C THR A 209 24.26 -4.93 -7.67
N GLU A 210 24.03 -4.80 -8.98
CA GLU A 210 24.76 -3.87 -9.85
C GLU A 210 24.51 -2.40 -9.43
N LYS A 211 23.26 -2.05 -9.14
CA LYS A 211 22.92 -0.69 -8.68
C LYS A 211 23.54 -0.38 -7.32
N ALA A 212 23.45 -1.30 -6.36
CA ALA A 212 24.04 -1.12 -5.04
C ALA A 212 25.57 -0.98 -5.11
N ALA A 213 26.23 -1.80 -5.94
CA ALA A 213 27.67 -1.68 -6.16
C ALA A 213 28.06 -0.32 -6.74
N LYS A 214 27.29 0.18 -7.73
CA LYS A 214 27.51 1.52 -8.32
C LYS A 214 27.38 2.64 -7.29
N GLU A 215 26.46 2.53 -6.34
CA GLU A 215 26.23 3.52 -5.28
C GLU A 215 27.13 3.28 -4.05
N GLY A 216 27.92 2.20 -4.00
CA GLY A 216 28.63 1.82 -2.79
C GLY A 216 27.71 1.53 -1.60
N ALA A 217 26.47 1.14 -1.88
CA ALA A 217 25.43 0.89 -0.90
C ALA A 217 25.52 -0.54 -0.35
N PRO A 218 25.52 -0.76 0.98
CA PRO A 218 25.34 -2.09 1.56
C PRO A 218 23.99 -2.68 1.14
N ILE A 219 24.00 -3.88 0.51
CA ILE A 219 22.78 -4.55 0.09
C ILE A 219 22.54 -5.82 0.91
N ILE A 220 21.31 -5.98 1.39
CA ILE A 220 20.85 -7.13 2.17
C ILE A 220 19.61 -7.72 1.52
N PHE A 221 19.69 -8.99 1.12
CA PHE A 221 18.53 -9.75 0.67
C PHE A 221 17.87 -10.44 1.86
N ALA A 222 16.66 -10.01 2.23
CA ALA A 222 15.95 -10.53 3.40
C ALA A 222 15.65 -12.04 3.27
N GLN A 223 15.35 -12.51 2.05
CA GLN A 223 15.09 -13.92 1.78
C GLN A 223 16.30 -14.84 2.09
N ASP A 224 17.53 -14.30 2.10
CA ASP A 224 18.74 -15.06 2.45
C ASP A 224 18.99 -15.05 3.96
N LYS A 225 18.25 -14.22 4.72
CA LYS A 225 18.38 -14.07 6.17
C LYS A 225 17.29 -14.86 6.88
N LYS A 226 17.67 -15.83 7.68
CA LYS A 226 16.73 -16.60 8.50
C LYS A 226 16.31 -15.79 9.75
N VAL A 227 15.69 -14.63 9.54
CA VAL A 227 15.16 -13.81 10.65
C VAL A 227 13.79 -14.32 11.04
N LEU A 228 12.92 -14.51 10.05
CA LEU A 228 11.66 -15.20 10.24
C LEU A 228 11.88 -16.71 10.08
N LEU A 229 11.55 -17.50 11.12
CA LEU A 229 11.72 -18.95 11.14
C LEU A 229 10.41 -19.68 10.77
N ALA A 230 9.26 -19.15 11.23
CA ALA A 230 7.94 -19.67 10.89
C ALA A 230 6.88 -18.55 10.96
N ALA A 231 5.83 -18.71 10.14
CA ALA A 231 4.63 -17.90 10.15
C ALA A 231 3.42 -18.85 10.09
N THR A 232 2.59 -18.83 11.13
CA THR A 232 1.43 -19.72 11.25
C THR A 232 0.17 -18.87 11.31
N PRO A 233 -0.75 -18.97 10.32
CA PRO A 233 -2.04 -18.30 10.38
C PRO A 233 -2.82 -18.67 11.66
N THR A 234 -3.50 -17.68 12.24
CA THR A 234 -4.36 -17.83 13.42
C THR A 234 -5.71 -17.17 13.16
N GLN A 235 -6.64 -17.31 14.08
CA GLN A 235 -7.94 -16.62 14.01
C GLN A 235 -7.79 -15.08 14.03
N HIS A 236 -6.70 -14.56 14.61
CA HIS A 236 -6.44 -13.13 14.85
C HIS A 236 -5.20 -12.59 14.11
N GLY A 237 -4.89 -13.13 12.94
CA GLY A 237 -3.73 -12.73 12.14
C GLY A 237 -2.69 -13.85 12.00
N ILE A 238 -1.42 -13.58 12.24
CA ILE A 238 -0.32 -14.55 12.03
C ILE A 238 0.57 -14.59 13.28
N ARG A 239 0.83 -15.80 13.79
CA ARG A 239 1.86 -16.04 14.80
C ARG A 239 3.20 -16.24 14.12
N TYR A 240 4.15 -15.40 14.48
CA TYR A 240 5.51 -15.43 13.98
C TYR A 240 6.48 -16.05 14.99
N THR A 241 7.39 -16.91 14.50
CA THR A 241 8.56 -17.39 15.25
C THR A 241 9.79 -16.80 14.59
N THR A 242 10.62 -16.11 15.36
CA THR A 242 11.75 -15.33 14.83
C THR A 242 13.06 -15.67 15.56
N ALA A 243 14.20 -15.38 14.91
CA ALA A 243 15.52 -15.60 15.49
C ALA A 243 15.85 -14.59 16.60
N ASP A 244 15.43 -13.31 16.46
CA ASP A 244 15.89 -12.23 17.32
C ASP A 244 14.84 -11.77 18.34
N TYR A 245 13.56 -11.91 17.98
CA TYR A 245 12.45 -11.34 18.77
C TYR A 245 11.54 -12.41 19.39
N GLY A 246 11.94 -13.69 19.34
CA GLY A 246 11.13 -14.80 19.88
C GLY A 246 9.84 -15.04 19.12
N ILE A 247 8.76 -15.37 19.85
CA ILE A 247 7.44 -15.69 19.29
C ILE A 247 6.48 -14.54 19.62
N PHE A 248 5.77 -14.05 18.61
CA PHE A 248 4.75 -13.01 18.80
C PHE A 248 3.58 -13.13 17.80
N GLN A 249 2.49 -12.43 18.10
CA GLN A 249 1.29 -12.35 17.27
C GLN A 249 1.34 -11.07 16.44
N GLY A 250 1.17 -11.20 15.11
CA GLY A 250 0.89 -10.08 14.23
C GLY A 250 -0.59 -10.00 13.88
N GLU A 251 -1.13 -8.81 13.85
CA GLU A 251 -2.55 -8.51 13.57
C GLU A 251 -2.94 -8.80 12.12
N LEU A 252 -2.05 -8.52 11.16
CA LEU A 252 -2.35 -8.61 9.73
C LEU A 252 -2.45 -10.07 9.27
N GLY A 253 -3.60 -10.45 8.68
CA GLY A 253 -3.96 -11.84 8.40
C GLY A 253 -3.62 -12.40 7.01
N GLY A 254 -3.13 -11.58 6.07
CA GLY A 254 -2.77 -12.06 4.73
C GLY A 254 -1.49 -12.90 4.73
N GLU A 255 -1.49 -14.09 4.11
CA GLU A 255 -0.31 -14.98 4.08
C GLU A 255 0.94 -14.32 3.47
N TYR A 256 0.77 -13.38 2.56
CA TYR A 256 1.85 -12.55 2.01
C TYR A 256 2.58 -11.70 3.07
N GLN A 257 1.99 -11.51 4.24
CA GLN A 257 2.62 -10.79 5.34
C GLN A 257 3.84 -11.50 5.91
N ALA A 258 4.00 -12.80 5.70
CA ALA A 258 5.22 -13.51 6.10
C ALA A 258 6.47 -12.93 5.40
N ASN A 259 6.38 -12.64 4.09
CA ASN A 259 7.49 -12.05 3.33
C ASN A 259 7.73 -10.59 3.74
N ASN A 260 6.65 -9.81 3.94
CA ASN A 260 6.76 -8.45 4.45
C ASN A 260 7.41 -8.43 5.84
N THR A 261 7.00 -9.34 6.73
CA THR A 261 7.55 -9.49 8.08
C THR A 261 9.05 -9.80 8.05
N ASN A 262 9.49 -10.75 7.22
CA ASN A 262 10.92 -11.05 7.08
C ASN A 262 11.72 -9.83 6.61
N THR A 263 11.16 -9.05 5.70
CA THR A 263 11.74 -7.81 5.20
C THR A 263 11.85 -6.77 6.32
N ILE A 264 10.76 -6.56 7.08
CA ILE A 264 10.69 -5.62 8.20
C ILE A 264 11.71 -6.01 9.29
N LEU A 265 11.71 -7.26 9.73
CA LEU A 265 12.64 -7.74 10.76
C LEU A 265 14.11 -7.57 10.32
N THR A 266 14.40 -7.78 9.04
CA THR A 266 15.73 -7.52 8.47
C THR A 266 16.05 -6.02 8.51
N ALA A 267 15.08 -5.16 8.19
CA ALA A 267 15.24 -3.70 8.26
C ALA A 267 15.49 -3.21 9.69
N LEU A 268 14.79 -3.78 10.68
CA LEU A 268 15.00 -3.44 12.11
C LEU A 268 16.43 -3.71 12.57
N ARG A 269 17.08 -4.79 12.09
CA ARG A 269 18.50 -5.05 12.37
C ARG A 269 19.41 -3.92 11.86
N GLU A 270 19.10 -3.35 10.70
CA GLU A 270 19.88 -2.25 10.14
C GLU A 270 19.58 -0.92 10.83
N LEU A 271 18.31 -0.68 11.19
CA LEU A 271 17.91 0.50 11.95
C LEU A 271 18.59 0.54 13.33
N SER A 272 18.74 -0.60 14.02
CA SER A 272 19.46 -0.67 15.29
C SER A 272 20.91 -0.19 15.16
N LYS A 273 21.58 -0.43 14.01
CA LYS A 273 22.93 0.08 13.73
C LYS A 273 22.96 1.60 13.47
N LYS A 274 21.80 2.20 13.23
CA LYS A 274 21.59 3.63 12.98
C LYS A 274 21.06 4.36 14.24
N ASN A 275 21.27 3.79 15.41
CA ASN A 275 20.86 4.35 16.71
C ASN A 275 19.33 4.47 16.89
N TYR A 276 18.55 3.60 16.26
CA TYR A 276 17.15 3.42 16.62
C TYR A 276 17.07 2.48 17.83
N ASN A 277 16.47 2.98 18.92
CA ASN A 277 16.28 2.18 20.13
C ASN A 277 14.93 1.42 20.01
N ILE A 278 14.99 0.19 19.52
CA ILE A 278 13.83 -0.66 19.30
C ILE A 278 14.00 -1.94 20.10
N THR A 279 13.15 -2.14 21.09
CA THR A 279 13.16 -3.34 21.95
C THR A 279 12.30 -4.46 21.37
N THR A 280 12.46 -5.67 21.88
CA THR A 280 11.60 -6.81 21.55
C THR A 280 10.13 -6.52 21.86
N ASP A 281 9.84 -5.85 22.97
CA ASP A 281 8.48 -5.46 23.36
C ASP A 281 7.85 -4.47 22.35
N ASN A 282 8.63 -3.50 21.86
CA ASN A 282 8.16 -2.59 20.82
C ASN A 282 7.79 -3.32 19.51
N VAL A 283 8.60 -4.31 19.12
CA VAL A 283 8.31 -5.15 17.95
C VAL A 283 7.02 -5.93 18.13
N HIS A 284 6.85 -6.61 19.28
CA HIS A 284 5.64 -7.37 19.58
C HIS A 284 4.38 -6.50 19.56
N LYS A 285 4.41 -5.37 20.27
CA LYS A 285 3.27 -4.43 20.34
C LYS A 285 2.97 -3.79 19.00
N GLY A 286 3.99 -3.38 18.26
CA GLY A 286 3.84 -2.78 16.95
C GLY A 286 3.17 -3.74 15.94
N PHE A 287 3.62 -5.00 15.88
CA PHE A 287 2.99 -6.02 15.02
C PHE A 287 1.56 -6.37 15.45
N ALA A 288 1.27 -6.36 16.75
CA ALA A 288 -0.05 -6.70 17.27
C ALA A 288 -1.11 -5.59 17.08
N ASN A 289 -0.70 -4.35 16.79
CA ASN A 289 -1.59 -3.19 16.79
C ASN A 289 -1.41 -2.28 15.56
N VAL A 290 -1.02 -2.81 14.42
CA VAL A 290 -0.74 -2.04 13.19
C VAL A 290 -1.94 -1.17 12.79
N CYS A 291 -3.14 -1.75 12.72
CA CYS A 291 -4.33 -1.05 12.28
C CYS A 291 -4.74 0.06 13.25
N ASN A 292 -4.72 -0.21 14.54
CA ASN A 292 -5.03 0.79 15.58
C ASN A 292 -4.02 1.95 15.60
N LEU A 293 -2.72 1.64 15.54
CA LEU A 293 -1.66 2.64 15.63
C LEU A 293 -1.49 3.47 14.37
N THR A 294 -1.92 2.96 13.21
CA THR A 294 -1.58 3.60 11.94
C THR A 294 -2.76 3.82 11.00
N GLY A 295 -3.91 3.21 11.29
CA GLY A 295 -5.10 3.29 10.45
C GLY A 295 -4.98 2.51 9.13
N LEU A 296 -4.19 1.44 9.07
CA LEU A 296 -4.12 0.56 7.89
C LEU A 296 -5.46 -0.14 7.65
N MET A 297 -5.93 -0.12 6.42
CA MET A 297 -7.17 -0.77 5.99
C MET A 297 -6.95 -1.62 4.73
N GLY A 298 -7.89 -2.56 4.47
CA GLY A 298 -7.96 -3.32 3.23
C GLY A 298 -6.81 -4.30 2.99
N ARG A 299 -6.26 -4.90 4.04
CA ARG A 299 -5.20 -5.92 3.93
C ARG A 299 -5.63 -7.19 4.67
N TRP A 300 -6.33 -8.08 3.98
CA TRP A 300 -7.01 -9.26 4.55
C TRP A 300 -7.80 -8.88 5.80
N GLN A 301 -8.49 -7.73 5.70
CA GLN A 301 -9.19 -7.10 6.80
C GLN A 301 -10.52 -7.83 7.07
N LYS A 302 -10.68 -8.34 8.28
CA LYS A 302 -11.96 -8.91 8.74
C LYS A 302 -12.94 -7.78 9.01
N ILE A 303 -14.14 -7.89 8.43
CA ILE A 303 -15.24 -6.91 8.56
C ILE A 303 -16.54 -7.53 9.05
N GLY A 304 -16.61 -8.86 9.18
CA GLY A 304 -17.77 -9.62 9.70
C GLY A 304 -17.35 -10.95 10.30
N GLU A 305 -18.17 -11.47 11.20
CA GLU A 305 -17.90 -12.72 11.94
C GLU A 305 -18.73 -13.90 11.42
N ASN A 306 -20.02 -13.72 11.21
CA ASN A 306 -20.96 -14.76 10.85
C ASN A 306 -21.92 -14.28 9.75
N PRO A 307 -21.66 -14.62 8.49
CA PRO A 307 -20.51 -15.36 7.98
C PRO A 307 -19.20 -14.56 8.11
N ARG A 308 -18.07 -15.28 8.20
CA ARG A 308 -16.76 -14.64 8.21
C ARG A 308 -16.56 -13.86 6.92
N THR A 309 -16.41 -12.55 7.04
CA THR A 309 -16.31 -11.64 5.90
C THR A 309 -14.99 -10.89 5.93
N VAL A 310 -14.25 -10.92 4.82
CA VAL A 310 -12.90 -10.36 4.70
C VAL A 310 -12.78 -9.53 3.42
N CYS A 311 -12.06 -8.42 3.47
CA CYS A 311 -11.70 -7.66 2.27
C CYS A 311 -10.18 -7.53 2.08
N ASP A 312 -9.74 -7.47 0.81
CA ASP A 312 -8.34 -7.27 0.45
C ASP A 312 -8.20 -6.44 -0.84
N ALA A 313 -7.29 -5.46 -0.82
CA ALA A 313 -7.04 -4.55 -1.94
C ALA A 313 -6.05 -5.10 -2.98
N GLY A 314 -5.69 -6.37 -2.95
CA GLY A 314 -4.91 -7.04 -3.98
C GLY A 314 -5.57 -6.90 -5.36
N HIS A 315 -4.80 -6.47 -6.38
CA HIS A 315 -5.37 -6.09 -7.67
C HIS A 315 -4.47 -6.39 -8.88
N ASN A 316 -3.29 -6.94 -8.66
CA ASN A 316 -2.36 -7.36 -9.71
C ASN A 316 -2.02 -8.85 -9.55
N ILE A 317 -1.35 -9.42 -10.55
CA ILE A 317 -1.01 -10.85 -10.60
C ILE A 317 -0.28 -11.30 -9.33
N GLY A 318 0.72 -10.52 -8.90
CA GLY A 318 1.53 -10.85 -7.71
C GLY A 318 0.72 -10.83 -6.41
N GLY A 319 -0.22 -9.88 -6.24
CA GLY A 319 -1.09 -9.81 -5.07
C GLY A 319 -2.20 -10.86 -5.11
N ILE A 320 -2.91 -10.98 -6.23
CA ILE A 320 -4.04 -11.93 -6.39
C ILE A 320 -3.58 -13.38 -6.24
N LYS A 321 -2.37 -13.73 -6.64
CA LYS A 321 -1.82 -15.07 -6.43
C LYS A 321 -1.92 -15.52 -4.96
N TYR A 322 -1.52 -14.67 -4.02
CA TYR A 322 -1.61 -14.98 -2.59
C TYR A 322 -3.06 -14.99 -2.10
N VAL A 323 -3.87 -14.02 -2.53
CA VAL A 323 -5.29 -13.96 -2.19
C VAL A 323 -6.02 -15.21 -2.65
N ALA A 324 -5.85 -15.62 -3.91
CA ALA A 324 -6.50 -16.80 -4.46
C ALA A 324 -6.07 -18.10 -3.76
N GLN A 325 -4.78 -18.25 -3.45
CA GLN A 325 -4.27 -19.39 -2.69
C GLN A 325 -4.87 -19.44 -1.26
N GLN A 326 -4.99 -18.31 -0.60
CA GLN A 326 -5.56 -18.21 0.73
C GLN A 326 -7.07 -18.47 0.72
N LEU A 327 -7.79 -17.98 -0.30
CA LEU A 327 -9.21 -18.26 -0.51
C LEU A 327 -9.48 -19.77 -0.72
N ALA A 328 -8.65 -20.44 -1.52
CA ALA A 328 -8.78 -21.87 -1.79
C ALA A 328 -8.57 -22.77 -0.54
N ARG A 329 -8.00 -22.23 0.53
CA ARG A 329 -7.74 -22.94 1.79
C ARG A 329 -8.72 -22.59 2.92
N GLN A 330 -9.73 -21.72 2.64
CA GLN A 330 -10.71 -21.40 3.66
C GLN A 330 -11.59 -22.63 3.97
N ASP A 331 -11.72 -22.94 5.24
CA ASP A 331 -12.65 -23.94 5.73
C ASP A 331 -14.04 -23.28 5.85
N CYS A 332 -14.92 -23.56 4.91
CA CYS A 332 -16.26 -22.99 4.81
C CYS A 332 -17.17 -23.88 3.96
N ASP A 333 -18.48 -23.79 4.17
CA ASP A 333 -19.47 -24.53 3.40
C ASP A 333 -19.53 -24.00 1.96
N THR A 334 -19.61 -22.67 1.80
CA THR A 334 -19.59 -21.99 0.50
C THR A 334 -18.64 -20.79 0.54
N LEU A 335 -17.74 -20.73 -0.45
CA LEU A 335 -16.92 -19.54 -0.70
C LEU A 335 -17.71 -18.58 -1.61
N ARG A 336 -17.99 -17.37 -1.10
CA ARG A 336 -18.68 -16.29 -1.82
C ARG A 336 -17.72 -15.16 -2.10
N ILE A 337 -17.63 -14.70 -3.35
CA ILE A 337 -16.62 -13.72 -3.78
C ILE A 337 -17.31 -12.54 -4.46
N VAL A 338 -17.31 -11.39 -3.77
CA VAL A 338 -17.66 -10.09 -4.33
C VAL A 338 -16.42 -9.54 -5.04
N PHE A 339 -16.49 -9.43 -6.38
CA PHE A 339 -15.30 -9.17 -7.18
C PHE A 339 -15.50 -8.08 -8.23
N GLY A 340 -14.60 -7.11 -8.24
CA GLY A 340 -14.59 -6.05 -9.24
C GLY A 340 -13.18 -5.60 -9.59
N MET A 341 -12.96 -5.22 -10.85
CA MET A 341 -11.65 -4.82 -11.38
C MET A 341 -11.70 -3.49 -12.13
N VAL A 342 -10.54 -2.94 -12.43
CA VAL A 342 -10.37 -1.81 -13.35
C VAL A 342 -9.98 -2.30 -14.73
N SER A 343 -10.35 -1.53 -15.76
CA SER A 343 -10.23 -1.96 -17.18
C SER A 343 -8.80 -1.98 -17.71
N ASP A 344 -7.86 -1.31 -17.02
CA ASP A 344 -6.45 -1.15 -17.43
C ASP A 344 -5.50 -2.20 -16.84
N LYS A 345 -6.02 -3.27 -16.23
CA LYS A 345 -5.23 -4.38 -15.68
C LYS A 345 -5.33 -5.64 -16.55
N ASP A 346 -4.39 -6.56 -16.36
CA ASP A 346 -4.45 -7.89 -16.99
C ASP A 346 -5.51 -8.77 -16.29
N ILE A 347 -6.75 -8.57 -16.71
CA ILE A 347 -7.91 -9.23 -16.13
C ILE A 347 -7.87 -10.74 -16.40
N SER A 348 -7.40 -11.15 -17.55
CA SER A 348 -7.35 -12.56 -17.97
C SER A 348 -6.44 -13.37 -17.05
N ALA A 349 -5.24 -12.88 -16.80
CA ALA A 349 -4.29 -13.54 -15.90
C ALA A 349 -4.80 -13.61 -14.46
N VAL A 350 -5.50 -12.57 -13.98
CA VAL A 350 -6.14 -12.56 -12.67
C VAL A 350 -7.26 -13.58 -12.57
N LEU A 351 -8.21 -13.59 -13.53
CA LEU A 351 -9.35 -14.52 -13.54
C LEU A 351 -8.90 -15.99 -13.60
N ALA A 352 -7.82 -16.28 -14.33
CA ALA A 352 -7.27 -17.63 -14.44
C ALA A 352 -6.80 -18.20 -13.07
N MET A 353 -6.45 -17.35 -12.11
CA MET A 353 -5.98 -17.76 -10.78
C MET A 353 -7.10 -17.89 -9.73
N MET A 354 -8.27 -17.30 -9.99
CA MET A 354 -9.34 -17.25 -9.00
C MET A 354 -10.00 -18.62 -8.77
N PRO A 355 -10.49 -18.91 -7.55
CA PRO A 355 -11.13 -20.18 -7.20
C PRO A 355 -12.38 -20.45 -8.06
N ARG A 356 -12.42 -21.61 -8.71
CA ARG A 356 -13.58 -22.03 -9.53
C ARG A 356 -14.73 -22.57 -8.71
N ASN A 357 -14.43 -23.14 -7.53
CA ASN A 357 -15.43 -23.64 -6.60
C ASN A 357 -15.86 -22.54 -5.64
N ALA A 358 -16.52 -21.49 -6.19
CA ALA A 358 -17.02 -20.34 -5.45
C ALA A 358 -18.22 -19.74 -6.16
N THR A 359 -19.09 -19.05 -5.42
CA THR A 359 -20.18 -18.24 -5.97
C THR A 359 -19.72 -16.81 -6.11
N TYR A 360 -19.82 -16.26 -7.32
CA TYR A 360 -19.34 -14.92 -7.61
C TYR A 360 -20.48 -13.88 -7.65
N TYR A 361 -20.18 -12.71 -7.10
CA TYR A 361 -20.99 -11.50 -7.12
C TYR A 361 -20.16 -10.43 -7.81
N PHE A 362 -20.22 -10.40 -9.17
CA PHE A 362 -19.44 -9.46 -9.96
C PHE A 362 -19.95 -8.04 -9.78
N THR A 363 -19.06 -7.10 -9.55
CA THR A 363 -19.44 -5.71 -9.28
C THR A 363 -18.46 -4.73 -9.92
N GLN A 364 -18.78 -3.45 -9.81
CA GLN A 364 -17.93 -2.36 -10.28
C GLN A 364 -17.81 -1.30 -9.19
N ALA A 365 -16.63 -0.70 -9.09
CA ALA A 365 -16.41 0.45 -8.22
C ALA A 365 -16.98 1.73 -8.85
N ASN A 366 -17.30 2.71 -8.02
CA ASN A 366 -17.83 4.01 -8.46
C ASN A 366 -16.72 4.94 -9.00
N ILE A 367 -16.00 4.48 -10.01
CA ILE A 367 -14.96 5.23 -10.72
C ILE A 367 -15.06 5.05 -12.22
N LYS A 368 -14.60 6.05 -13.00
CA LYS A 368 -14.65 6.02 -14.48
C LYS A 368 -13.87 4.86 -15.11
N ARG A 369 -12.81 4.38 -14.46
CA ARG A 369 -11.96 3.28 -14.94
C ARG A 369 -12.45 1.88 -14.53
N ALA A 370 -13.53 1.79 -13.77
CA ALA A 370 -14.08 0.49 -13.38
C ALA A 370 -14.48 -0.30 -14.61
N MET A 371 -14.20 -1.62 -14.58
CA MET A 371 -14.78 -2.52 -15.57
C MET A 371 -16.26 -2.70 -15.24
N PRO A 372 -17.18 -2.51 -16.22
CA PRO A 372 -18.59 -2.79 -16.01
C PRO A 372 -18.82 -4.22 -15.52
N ALA A 373 -19.66 -4.39 -14.49
CA ALA A 373 -19.89 -5.67 -13.84
C ALA A 373 -20.32 -6.79 -14.80
N ASP A 374 -21.17 -6.46 -15.79
CA ASP A 374 -21.59 -7.42 -16.83
C ASP A 374 -20.45 -7.86 -17.73
N ASN A 375 -19.54 -6.94 -18.10
CA ASN A 375 -18.38 -7.26 -18.91
C ASN A 375 -17.41 -8.16 -18.13
N LEU A 376 -17.22 -7.88 -16.83
CA LEU A 376 -16.38 -8.71 -15.95
C LEU A 376 -16.98 -10.11 -15.83
N ARG A 377 -18.30 -10.23 -15.61
CA ARG A 377 -19.02 -11.51 -15.56
C ARG A 377 -18.86 -12.33 -16.84
N GLN A 378 -19.01 -11.68 -18.00
CA GLN A 378 -18.84 -12.35 -19.30
C GLN A 378 -17.42 -12.91 -19.47
N LYS A 379 -16.39 -12.11 -19.16
CA LYS A 379 -15.00 -12.57 -19.21
C LYS A 379 -14.71 -13.67 -18.19
N ALA A 380 -15.26 -13.56 -16.98
CA ALA A 380 -15.08 -14.53 -15.91
C ALA A 380 -15.66 -15.92 -16.28
N ALA A 381 -16.75 -15.96 -17.05
CA ALA A 381 -17.33 -17.20 -17.56
C ALA A 381 -16.36 -18.01 -18.44
N GLU A 382 -15.46 -17.37 -19.18
CA GLU A 382 -14.41 -18.02 -19.97
C GLU A 382 -13.42 -18.82 -19.10
N TYR A 383 -13.32 -18.47 -17.81
CA TYR A 383 -12.47 -19.12 -16.81
C TYR A 383 -13.24 -20.05 -15.87
N ASN A 384 -14.53 -20.35 -16.19
CA ASN A 384 -15.44 -21.13 -15.35
C ASN A 384 -15.68 -20.49 -13.97
N LEU A 385 -15.75 -19.17 -13.89
CA LEU A 385 -16.15 -18.42 -12.71
C LEU A 385 -17.62 -17.98 -12.91
N HIS A 386 -18.51 -18.49 -12.07
CA HIS A 386 -19.96 -18.34 -12.26
C HIS A 386 -20.60 -17.50 -11.17
N GLY A 387 -21.54 -16.64 -11.56
CA GLY A 387 -22.29 -15.80 -10.64
C GLY A 387 -23.08 -14.69 -11.37
N ASN A 388 -23.63 -13.78 -10.59
CA ASN A 388 -24.45 -12.66 -11.06
C ASN A 388 -23.66 -11.34 -11.04
N SER A 389 -24.14 -10.35 -11.79
CA SER A 389 -23.60 -8.98 -11.79
C SER A 389 -24.49 -8.03 -10.99
N TYR A 390 -23.85 -7.07 -10.32
CA TYR A 390 -24.50 -6.10 -9.44
C TYR A 390 -23.96 -4.69 -9.74
N PRO A 391 -24.82 -3.65 -9.69
CA PRO A 391 -24.45 -2.31 -10.11
C PRO A 391 -23.47 -1.62 -9.15
N THR A 392 -23.45 -2.02 -7.87
CA THR A 392 -22.59 -1.43 -6.83
C THR A 392 -22.00 -2.49 -5.91
N VAL A 393 -20.90 -2.16 -5.24
CA VAL A 393 -20.25 -3.04 -4.24
C VAL A 393 -21.19 -3.34 -3.08
N GLY A 394 -21.97 -2.33 -2.60
CA GLY A 394 -22.98 -2.52 -1.55
C GLY A 394 -24.07 -3.53 -1.95
N ALA A 395 -24.62 -3.40 -3.16
CA ALA A 395 -25.64 -4.33 -3.66
C ALA A 395 -25.09 -5.77 -3.80
N ALA A 396 -23.86 -5.92 -4.27
CA ALA A 396 -23.20 -7.23 -4.36
C ALA A 396 -22.95 -7.85 -2.97
N LEU A 397 -22.53 -7.06 -1.99
CA LEU A 397 -22.33 -7.51 -0.62
C LEU A 397 -23.67 -7.92 0.02
N GLN A 398 -24.71 -7.12 -0.11
CA GLN A 398 -26.05 -7.45 0.42
C GLN A 398 -26.55 -8.77 -0.14
N ALA A 399 -26.49 -8.98 -1.45
CA ALA A 399 -26.89 -10.24 -2.07
C ALA A 399 -26.05 -11.42 -1.55
N ALA A 400 -24.74 -11.25 -1.40
CA ALA A 400 -23.88 -12.30 -0.84
C ALA A 400 -24.22 -12.63 0.61
N GLN A 401 -24.61 -11.63 1.42
CA GLN A 401 -25.02 -11.82 2.82
C GLN A 401 -26.40 -12.46 2.95
N GLU A 402 -27.37 -12.07 2.11
CA GLU A 402 -28.73 -12.65 2.11
C GLU A 402 -28.73 -14.13 1.74
N GLU A 403 -27.83 -14.57 0.87
CA GLU A 403 -27.70 -15.97 0.47
C GLU A 403 -26.78 -16.79 1.39
N ALA A 404 -26.06 -16.15 2.30
CA ALA A 404 -25.02 -16.82 3.08
C ALA A 404 -25.57 -17.54 4.32
N SER A 405 -24.98 -18.69 4.60
CA SER A 405 -25.08 -19.41 5.88
C SER A 405 -23.97 -18.96 6.85
N PRO A 406 -24.13 -19.17 8.17
CA PRO A 406 -23.12 -18.75 9.15
C PRO A 406 -21.71 -19.32 8.93
N ASN A 407 -21.59 -20.51 8.32
CA ASN A 407 -20.33 -21.19 8.03
C ASN A 407 -19.75 -20.82 6.67
N ASP A 408 -20.41 -19.96 5.89
CA ASP A 408 -19.86 -19.48 4.62
C ASP A 408 -18.72 -18.51 4.86
N PHE A 409 -17.94 -18.28 3.82
CA PHE A 409 -16.89 -17.27 3.81
C PHE A 409 -17.17 -16.24 2.71
N ILE A 410 -17.25 -14.95 3.05
CA ILE A 410 -17.42 -13.87 2.07
C ILE A 410 -16.11 -13.14 1.91
N PHE A 411 -15.62 -13.06 0.67
CA PHE A 411 -14.47 -12.25 0.28
C PHE A 411 -14.90 -11.08 -0.58
N ILE A 412 -14.33 -9.89 -0.34
CA ILE A 412 -14.56 -8.71 -1.16
C ILE A 412 -13.20 -8.16 -1.64
N GLY A 413 -13.03 -8.02 -2.97
CA GLY A 413 -11.76 -7.53 -3.48
C GLY A 413 -11.64 -7.44 -5.00
N GLY A 414 -10.39 -7.56 -5.50
CA GLY A 414 -10.02 -7.42 -6.91
C GLY A 414 -9.56 -6.00 -7.28
N SER A 415 -9.85 -5.00 -6.45
CA SER A 415 -9.39 -3.62 -6.65
C SER A 415 -9.39 -2.86 -5.31
N CYS A 416 -8.45 -1.94 -5.14
CA CYS A 416 -8.48 -0.99 -4.02
C CYS A 416 -9.73 -0.11 -4.03
N PHE A 417 -10.32 0.15 -5.20
CA PHE A 417 -11.54 0.94 -5.33
C PHE A 417 -12.79 0.18 -4.88
N VAL A 418 -12.85 -1.13 -5.13
CA VAL A 418 -13.92 -2.00 -4.58
C VAL A 418 -13.85 -2.01 -3.05
N VAL A 419 -12.65 -2.10 -2.48
CA VAL A 419 -12.47 -2.05 -1.04
C VAL A 419 -12.80 -0.65 -0.48
N ALA A 420 -12.48 0.41 -1.19
CA ALA A 420 -12.82 1.78 -0.82
C ALA A 420 -14.35 1.98 -0.74
N ASP A 421 -15.08 1.58 -1.80
CA ASP A 421 -16.55 1.66 -1.84
C ASP A 421 -17.18 0.78 -0.74
N LEU A 422 -16.65 -0.42 -0.51
CA LEU A 422 -17.06 -1.30 0.57
C LEU A 422 -16.93 -0.61 1.93
N LEU A 423 -15.74 -0.11 2.25
CA LEU A 423 -15.47 0.50 3.55
C LEU A 423 -16.29 1.78 3.76
N SER A 424 -16.54 2.55 2.70
CA SER A 424 -17.46 3.70 2.73
C SER A 424 -18.91 3.28 2.98
N PHE A 425 -19.33 2.16 2.39
CA PHE A 425 -20.70 1.63 2.54
C PHE A 425 -20.97 1.10 3.96
N ILE A 426 -19.99 0.42 4.58
CA ILE A 426 -20.14 -0.14 5.93
C ILE A 426 -19.75 0.82 7.05
N ALA A 427 -19.12 1.96 6.71
CA ALA A 427 -18.81 2.99 7.71
C ALA A 427 -20.11 3.48 8.36
N PRO A 428 -20.17 3.60 9.70
CA PRO A 428 -21.31 4.22 10.34
C PRO A 428 -21.46 5.62 9.77
N HIS A 429 -22.66 5.96 9.26
CA HIS A 429 -22.98 7.32 8.89
C HIS A 429 -22.72 8.20 10.12
N LYS A 430 -21.63 8.97 10.10
CA LYS A 430 -21.46 10.01 11.09
C LYS A 430 -22.52 11.05 10.77
N GLU A 431 -23.56 11.11 11.61
CA GLU A 431 -24.39 12.31 11.69
C GLU A 431 -23.43 13.48 11.95
N GLU A 432 -23.47 14.47 11.07
CA GLU A 432 -22.67 15.69 11.11
C GLU A 432 -22.94 16.53 12.36
#